data_49904dc00d769b129fbc1f685e6b6640
#
_entry.id   49904dc00d769b129fbc1f685e6b6640
#
_cell.length_a   1.000
_cell.length_b   1.000
_cell.length_c   1.000
_cell.angle_alpha   90.00
_cell.angle_beta   90.00
_cell.angle_gamma   90.00
#
_symmetry.space_group_name_H-M   'P 1'
#
loop_
_entity.id
_entity.type
_entity.pdbx_description
1 polymer ?
#
loop_
_entity_poly.entity_id
_entity_poly.type
_entity_poly.pdbx_seq_one_letter_code
_entity_poly.pdbx_strand_id
1 'polypeptide(L)'
;MIAVGTYELLAIKFAAEGGFRHPVRLSKRLDTMSGLSRRSFLVGSATAVAAPSLVRAQGSADLDVAIIGAGAAGIAAARRIAAANRRFVLLEASDRIGGRCVTDTTTFGVPFDLGAHWIHRPDGSLLTGSAQATALEIYPAPRGQTVRVGPRNARDSELETFVPSLVRARRAIVDAGRGRADSPAARVLPTDLGDWRSTIEFVLGPFACSKDLASVSAVDLARVPERDNDAFCRQGYGALIAKLAAGLPIRLSSPVTRIEWDRNGVEIVTAKGQVRARSAIVTVSTNVLTSGKITFKPEIARRQLDAAAALSLGSYDHIALDIPRNPMNLQRDDLVFEKSTGNRTAALLANVSGSSLQMVEVAGDFGRELSAKSEATMIEFAREWIASLFGTNAKNAIKRSFATRWNEDPFVLGAMSVAVPGSADARKILAEPFAGRVWLAGEALHETQWGTVNGAWESGQRTAEAALRQLGALKAPEDEKPGQRSRKRHR
;
A
#
# COMPACT_ATOMS: atom_id res chain seq x y z
N MET A 1 33.61 -9.87 -19.24
CA MET A 1 33.49 -8.40 -19.11
C MET A 1 32.05 -8.12 -18.66
N ILE A 2 31.83 -8.11 -17.35
CA ILE A 2 30.51 -7.93 -16.71
C ILE A 2 30.52 -6.49 -16.21
N ALA A 3 29.61 -5.67 -16.74
CA ALA A 3 29.46 -4.28 -16.34
C ALA A 3 29.04 -4.21 -14.85
N VAL A 4 29.92 -3.66 -14.04
CA VAL A 4 29.65 -3.24 -12.67
C VAL A 4 28.93 -1.91 -12.78
N GLY A 5 27.62 -1.93 -12.56
CA GLY A 5 26.81 -0.73 -12.42
C GLY A 5 27.25 0.06 -11.19
N THR A 6 27.58 1.29 -11.43
CA THR A 6 28.16 2.29 -10.53
C THR A 6 27.27 2.57 -9.33
N TYR A 7 27.73 2.16 -8.14
CA TYR A 7 27.32 2.66 -6.85
C TYR A 7 28.11 3.95 -6.52
N GLU A 8 27.85 4.99 -7.26
CA GLU A 8 28.29 6.34 -6.89
C GLU A 8 27.09 7.26 -7.03
N LEU A 9 26.60 7.73 -5.89
CA LEU A 9 25.97 9.03 -5.66
C LEU A 9 25.01 8.98 -4.46
N LEU A 10 25.55 8.67 -3.27
CA LEU A 10 25.05 9.28 -2.04
C LEU A 10 26.05 10.37 -1.66
N ALA A 11 26.20 11.35 -2.57
CA ALA A 11 26.98 12.54 -2.32
C ALA A 11 26.08 13.59 -1.68
N ILE A 12 26.39 13.91 -0.42
CA ILE A 12 25.93 15.08 0.27
C ILE A 12 26.37 16.31 -0.55
N LYS A 13 25.41 17.00 -1.20
CA LYS A 13 25.65 18.35 -1.72
C LYS A 13 25.03 19.34 -0.75
N PHE A 14 25.89 20.06 -0.03
CA PHE A 14 25.57 21.35 0.55
C PHE A 14 25.24 22.33 -0.58
N ALA A 15 24.07 22.92 -0.54
CA ALA A 15 23.72 24.04 -1.41
C ALA A 15 23.79 25.34 -0.59
N ALA A 16 24.69 26.21 -1.00
CA ALA A 16 24.67 27.62 -0.67
C ALA A 16 24.05 28.40 -1.82
N GLU A 17 23.18 29.35 -1.45
CA GLU A 17 22.86 30.63 -2.08
C GLU A 17 22.00 30.69 -3.36
N GLY A 18 21.03 31.62 -3.33
CA GLY A 18 20.60 32.40 -4.47
C GLY A 18 19.10 32.66 -4.57
N GLY A 19 18.65 33.75 -3.95
CA GLY A 19 17.27 34.20 -4.09
C GLY A 19 16.94 34.79 -5.47
N PHE A 20 15.64 34.81 -5.81
CA PHE A 20 15.05 35.93 -6.58
C PHE A 20 13.55 36.07 -6.29
N ARG A 21 13.15 37.33 -6.09
CA ARG A 21 11.79 37.85 -5.86
C ARG A 21 11.10 38.06 -7.24
N HIS A 22 9.82 37.87 -7.39
CA HIS A 22 8.76 38.90 -7.36
C HIS A 22 7.39 38.37 -7.81
N PRO A 23 6.29 39.04 -7.44
CA PRO A 23 4.94 38.50 -7.47
C PRO A 23 4.12 39.01 -8.68
N VAL A 24 3.15 38.26 -9.11
CA VAL A 24 2.09 38.73 -10.00
C VAL A 24 0.73 38.65 -9.27
N ARG A 25 0.17 39.84 -9.06
CA ARG A 25 -1.23 40.05 -8.67
C ARG A 25 -2.15 39.81 -9.87
N LEU A 26 -3.24 39.14 -9.69
CA LEU A 26 -4.43 39.38 -10.52
C LEU A 26 -5.70 39.22 -9.72
N SER A 27 -6.57 40.15 -10.00
CA SER A 27 -7.71 40.72 -9.34
C SER A 27 -8.98 39.86 -9.35
N LYS A 28 -9.81 40.17 -8.33
CA LYS A 28 -11.20 39.84 -8.09
C LYS A 28 -12.14 40.05 -9.29
N ARG A 29 -13.13 39.19 -9.46
CA ARG A 29 -14.52 39.58 -9.68
C ARG A 29 -15.46 38.65 -8.95
N LEU A 30 -16.21 39.23 -8.07
CA LEU A 30 -17.47 38.74 -7.53
C LEU A 30 -18.58 39.03 -8.57
N ASP A 31 -19.46 38.07 -8.79
CA ASP A 31 -20.84 38.38 -9.17
C ASP A 31 -21.78 37.46 -8.42
N THR A 32 -22.61 38.15 -7.71
CA THR A 32 -23.77 37.71 -6.93
C THR A 32 -24.94 37.41 -7.83
N MET A 33 -25.68 36.33 -7.59
CA MET A 33 -27.11 36.29 -7.88
C MET A 33 -27.89 35.54 -6.79
N SER A 34 -28.78 36.24 -6.27
CA SER A 34 -29.76 35.97 -5.21
C SER A 34 -30.95 35.14 -5.68
N GLY A 35 -31.46 34.31 -4.79
CA GLY A 35 -32.88 34.22 -4.49
C GLY A 35 -33.71 33.22 -5.26
N LEU A 36 -34.19 32.21 -4.57
CA LEU A 36 -35.58 31.75 -4.71
C LEU A 36 -36.08 31.08 -3.41
N SER A 37 -37.28 31.46 -3.10
CA SER A 37 -38.07 31.38 -1.90
C SER A 37 -38.55 29.97 -1.54
N ARG A 38 -38.66 29.74 -0.21
CA ARG A 38 -39.48 28.66 0.38
C ARG A 38 -40.97 29.02 0.25
N ARG A 39 -41.78 28.15 -0.35
CA ARG A 39 -43.16 27.84 0.07
C ARG A 39 -43.86 26.88 -0.92
N SER A 40 -44.64 26.00 -0.30
CA SER A 40 -45.75 25.22 -0.89
C SER A 40 -45.45 23.89 -1.53
N PHE A 41 -45.66 22.78 -0.82
CA PHE A 41 -46.73 21.86 -1.15
C PHE A 41 -47.00 20.90 0.03
N LEU A 42 -48.05 21.18 0.79
CA LEU A 42 -48.83 20.22 1.54
C LEU A 42 -50.02 19.83 0.66
N VAL A 43 -50.33 18.55 0.55
CA VAL A 43 -51.64 17.89 0.56
C VAL A 43 -51.56 16.55 -0.19
N GLY A 44 -51.99 15.48 0.49
CA GLY A 44 -52.30 14.21 -0.17
C GLY A 44 -51.94 12.96 0.64
N SER A 45 -52.57 12.78 1.83
CA SER A 45 -52.57 11.48 2.54
C SER A 45 -53.45 10.48 1.79
N ALA A 46 -52.86 9.43 1.25
CA ALA A 46 -53.57 8.20 0.92
C ALA A 46 -52.77 7.03 1.49
N THR A 47 -53.27 6.47 2.59
CA THR A 47 -52.84 5.23 3.21
C THR A 47 -53.16 4.07 2.30
N ALA A 48 -52.15 3.61 1.57
CA ALA A 48 -52.15 2.30 0.93
C ALA A 48 -51.35 1.36 1.83
N VAL A 49 -52.02 0.44 2.50
CA VAL A 49 -51.44 -0.72 3.16
C VAL A 49 -50.84 -1.58 2.06
N ALA A 50 -49.56 -1.41 1.82
CA ALA A 50 -48.80 -2.29 0.93
C ALA A 50 -48.40 -3.52 1.73
N ALA A 51 -49.00 -4.66 1.43
CA ALA A 51 -48.49 -5.98 1.80
C ALA A 51 -47.00 -6.08 1.39
N PRO A 52 -46.15 -6.79 2.17
CA PRO A 52 -44.78 -7.00 1.77
C PRO A 52 -44.78 -7.79 0.45
N SER A 53 -44.66 -7.12 -0.66
CA SER A 53 -44.31 -7.76 -1.92
C SER A 53 -42.95 -8.40 -1.71
N LEU A 54 -42.98 -9.72 -1.60
CA LEU A 54 -41.82 -10.55 -1.90
C LEU A 54 -41.31 -10.08 -3.25
N VAL A 55 -40.27 -9.21 -3.23
CA VAL A 55 -39.49 -8.88 -4.41
C VAL A 55 -38.80 -10.19 -4.76
N ARG A 56 -39.50 -10.96 -5.58
CA ARG A 56 -38.95 -12.11 -6.29
C ARG A 56 -37.81 -11.50 -7.09
N ALA A 57 -36.58 -11.76 -6.65
CA ALA A 57 -35.37 -11.37 -7.36
C ALA A 57 -35.58 -11.79 -8.82
N GLN A 58 -35.81 -10.81 -9.70
CA GLN A 58 -35.73 -11.02 -11.14
C GLN A 58 -34.43 -11.80 -11.36
N GLY A 59 -34.52 -12.97 -12.01
CA GLY A 59 -33.39 -13.83 -12.28
C GLY A 59 -32.25 -12.99 -12.84
N SER A 60 -31.30 -12.65 -11.99
CA SER A 60 -30.11 -11.93 -12.40
C SER A 60 -29.39 -12.87 -13.35
N ALA A 61 -29.33 -12.50 -14.62
CA ALA A 61 -28.43 -13.16 -15.53
C ALA A 61 -27.06 -13.21 -14.84
N ASP A 62 -26.50 -14.42 -14.65
CA ASP A 62 -25.29 -14.64 -13.90
C ASP A 62 -24.18 -13.66 -14.34
N LEU A 63 -23.53 -13.04 -13.37
CA LEU A 63 -22.35 -12.21 -13.63
C LEU A 63 -21.22 -13.08 -14.18
N ASP A 64 -20.37 -12.50 -15.01
CA ASP A 64 -19.16 -13.20 -15.45
C ASP A 64 -18.17 -13.31 -14.30
N VAL A 65 -17.96 -12.21 -13.54
CA VAL A 65 -16.99 -12.16 -12.44
C VAL A 65 -17.57 -11.42 -11.23
N ALA A 66 -17.40 -11.97 -10.03
CA ALA A 66 -17.54 -11.25 -8.78
C ALA A 66 -16.14 -10.90 -8.22
N ILE A 67 -15.92 -9.65 -7.86
CA ILE A 67 -14.65 -9.19 -7.31
C ILE A 67 -14.88 -8.79 -5.86
N ILE A 68 -14.08 -9.31 -4.93
CA ILE A 68 -14.18 -9.09 -3.49
C ILE A 68 -13.01 -8.26 -3.01
N GLY A 69 -13.29 -7.02 -2.56
CA GLY A 69 -12.34 -6.02 -2.10
C GLY A 69 -12.10 -4.92 -3.15
N ALA A 70 -12.36 -3.65 -2.78
CA ALA A 70 -12.13 -2.48 -3.62
C ALA A 70 -10.82 -1.75 -3.28
N GLY A 71 -9.76 -2.50 -2.95
CA GLY A 71 -8.38 -2.02 -2.92
C GLY A 71 -7.78 -1.94 -4.33
N ALA A 72 -6.50 -1.56 -4.45
CA ALA A 72 -5.81 -1.40 -5.72
C ALA A 72 -5.92 -2.63 -6.64
N ALA A 73 -5.79 -3.84 -6.10
CA ALA A 73 -5.92 -5.08 -6.88
C ALA A 73 -7.33 -5.29 -7.42
N GLY A 74 -8.37 -5.09 -6.59
CA GLY A 74 -9.76 -5.26 -7.02
C GLY A 74 -10.19 -4.21 -8.04
N ILE A 75 -9.76 -2.96 -7.88
CA ILE A 75 -10.01 -1.88 -8.84
C ILE A 75 -9.31 -2.18 -10.18
N ALA A 76 -8.06 -2.62 -10.16
CA ALA A 76 -7.31 -3.02 -11.34
C ALA A 76 -8.00 -4.18 -12.08
N ALA A 77 -8.42 -5.21 -11.33
CA ALA A 77 -9.18 -6.34 -11.87
C ALA A 77 -10.52 -5.88 -12.49
N ALA A 78 -11.27 -5.05 -11.79
CA ALA A 78 -12.56 -4.51 -12.26
C ALA A 78 -12.40 -3.72 -13.56
N ARG A 79 -11.41 -2.85 -13.66
CA ARG A 79 -11.09 -2.10 -14.89
C ARG A 79 -10.75 -3.04 -16.05
N ARG A 80 -9.97 -4.08 -15.79
CA ARG A 80 -9.58 -5.06 -16.82
C ARG A 80 -10.77 -5.90 -17.32
N ILE A 81 -11.67 -6.30 -16.40
CA ILE A 81 -12.92 -7.00 -16.73
C ILE A 81 -13.87 -6.09 -17.50
N ALA A 82 -14.02 -4.82 -17.07
CA ALA A 82 -14.82 -3.82 -17.78
C ALA A 82 -14.32 -3.59 -19.22
N ALA A 83 -13.01 -3.46 -19.41
CA ALA A 83 -12.39 -3.29 -20.72
C ALA A 83 -12.61 -4.51 -21.67
N ALA A 84 -12.92 -5.67 -21.12
CA ALA A 84 -13.32 -6.86 -21.89
C ALA A 84 -14.84 -6.96 -22.09
N ASN A 85 -15.62 -5.92 -21.76
CA ASN A 85 -17.08 -5.87 -21.84
C ASN A 85 -17.77 -7.05 -21.13
N ARG A 86 -17.24 -7.46 -19.93
CA ARG A 86 -17.82 -8.53 -19.13
C ARG A 86 -18.61 -7.97 -17.97
N ARG A 87 -19.70 -8.66 -17.61
CA ARG A 87 -20.56 -8.26 -16.47
C ARG A 87 -19.89 -8.65 -15.17
N PHE A 88 -19.78 -7.70 -14.26
CA PHE A 88 -19.16 -7.93 -12.95
C PHE A 88 -19.80 -7.09 -11.86
N VAL A 89 -19.48 -7.41 -10.63
CA VAL A 89 -19.71 -6.60 -9.45
C VAL A 89 -18.43 -6.51 -8.65
N LEU A 90 -18.17 -5.37 -8.01
CA LEU A 90 -17.08 -5.18 -7.06
C LEU A 90 -17.69 -4.95 -5.67
N LEU A 91 -17.46 -5.90 -4.75
CA LEU A 91 -17.97 -5.88 -3.38
C LEU A 91 -16.88 -5.40 -2.43
N GLU A 92 -17.18 -4.38 -1.63
CA GLU A 92 -16.28 -3.83 -0.62
C GLU A 92 -16.92 -3.94 0.76
N ALA A 93 -16.15 -4.41 1.74
CA ALA A 93 -16.64 -4.62 3.09
C ALA A 93 -16.84 -3.31 3.86
N SER A 94 -15.92 -2.35 3.66
CA SER A 94 -16.00 -1.03 4.29
C SER A 94 -16.97 -0.08 3.56
N ASP A 95 -17.15 1.08 4.14
CA ASP A 95 -17.92 2.21 3.57
C ASP A 95 -17.10 3.06 2.58
N ARG A 96 -15.85 2.68 2.31
CA ARG A 96 -14.88 3.38 1.48
C ARG A 96 -14.12 2.41 0.57
N ILE A 97 -13.52 2.95 -0.49
CA ILE A 97 -12.61 2.23 -1.38
C ILE A 97 -11.15 2.45 -1.00
N GLY A 98 -10.24 1.79 -1.70
CA GLY A 98 -8.78 1.99 -1.61
C GLY A 98 -8.06 0.97 -0.74
N GLY A 99 -8.77 0.29 0.18
CA GLY A 99 -8.16 -0.66 1.11
C GLY A 99 -7.09 0.01 1.97
N ARG A 100 -5.81 -0.38 1.79
CA ARG A 100 -4.63 0.22 2.48
C ARG A 100 -4.05 1.46 1.78
N CYS A 101 -4.66 1.95 0.72
CA CYS A 101 -4.24 3.15 -0.01
C CYS A 101 -5.38 4.17 -0.03
N VAL A 102 -5.42 5.02 0.97
CA VAL A 102 -6.53 5.98 1.24
C VAL A 102 -5.94 7.32 1.65
N THR A 103 -6.46 8.38 1.07
CA THR A 103 -6.11 9.76 1.45
C THR A 103 -7.28 10.41 2.18
N ASP A 104 -7.02 10.94 3.36
CA ASP A 104 -7.90 11.85 4.10
C ASP A 104 -7.55 13.30 3.75
N THR A 105 -8.57 14.12 3.52
CA THR A 105 -8.41 15.56 3.25
C THR A 105 -9.13 16.40 4.29
N THR A 106 -9.79 15.79 5.25
CA THR A 106 -10.69 16.44 6.21
C THR A 106 -10.02 16.69 7.56
N THR A 107 -9.30 15.72 8.10
CA THR A 107 -8.70 15.78 9.44
C THR A 107 -7.74 16.96 9.61
N PHE A 108 -6.89 17.20 8.62
CA PHE A 108 -5.90 18.29 8.67
C PHE A 108 -6.19 19.43 7.69
N GLY A 109 -7.17 19.27 6.78
CA GLY A 109 -7.46 20.23 5.72
C GLY A 109 -6.42 20.22 4.59
N VAL A 110 -5.50 19.25 4.61
CA VAL A 110 -4.51 18.96 3.56
C VAL A 110 -4.52 17.45 3.31
N PRO A 111 -4.08 16.98 2.12
CA PRO A 111 -4.01 15.55 1.86
C PRO A 111 -3.12 14.83 2.87
N PHE A 112 -3.64 13.76 3.44
CA PHE A 112 -2.94 12.87 4.37
C PHE A 112 -3.21 11.41 3.97
N ASP A 113 -2.18 10.69 3.55
CA ASP A 113 -2.30 9.29 3.24
C ASP A 113 -2.31 8.46 4.54
N LEU A 114 -3.43 7.82 4.82
CA LEU A 114 -3.62 6.97 6.00
C LEU A 114 -2.76 5.71 5.97
N GLY A 115 -2.40 5.23 4.77
CA GLY A 115 -1.59 4.04 4.56
C GLY A 115 -0.50 4.29 3.53
N ALA A 116 -0.57 3.63 2.37
CA ALA A 116 0.46 3.76 1.35
C ALA A 116 0.63 5.21 0.87
N HIS A 117 1.83 5.72 0.99
CA HIS A 117 2.23 7.07 0.58
C HIS A 117 3.33 7.05 -0.51
N TRP A 118 4.26 6.11 -0.43
CA TRP A 118 5.40 5.96 -1.32
C TRP A 118 5.00 5.27 -2.64
N ILE A 119 5.27 5.93 -3.77
CA ILE A 119 5.14 5.37 -5.11
C ILE A 119 6.51 4.83 -5.52
N HIS A 120 6.73 3.55 -5.30
CA HIS A 120 7.99 2.91 -5.65
C HIS A 120 8.10 2.70 -7.16
N ARG A 121 9.26 3.07 -7.74
CA ARG A 121 9.59 2.87 -9.15
C ARG A 121 8.49 3.40 -10.09
N PRO A 122 8.19 4.70 -10.08
CA PRO A 122 7.12 5.29 -10.88
C PRO A 122 7.33 5.06 -12.38
N ASP A 123 8.58 4.97 -12.83
CA ASP A 123 8.92 4.76 -14.24
C ASP A 123 8.53 3.35 -14.70
N GLY A 124 7.73 3.27 -15.76
CA GLY A 124 7.23 1.99 -16.29
C GLY A 124 6.09 1.34 -15.50
N SER A 125 5.62 1.96 -14.43
CA SER A 125 4.45 1.48 -13.69
C SER A 125 3.16 1.77 -14.47
N LEU A 126 2.33 0.76 -14.66
CA LEU A 126 1.00 0.90 -15.28
C LEU A 126 0.09 1.84 -14.47
N LEU A 127 0.29 1.89 -13.16
CA LEU A 127 -0.47 2.74 -12.26
C LEU A 127 -0.12 4.22 -12.46
N THR A 128 1.17 4.57 -12.51
CA THR A 128 1.62 5.94 -12.72
C THR A 128 1.38 6.42 -14.15
N GLY A 129 1.52 5.55 -15.14
CA GLY A 129 1.09 5.85 -16.52
C GLY A 129 -0.38 6.25 -16.61
N SER A 130 -1.23 5.64 -15.77
CA SER A 130 -2.65 6.02 -15.64
C SER A 130 -2.85 7.35 -14.90
N ALA A 131 -1.92 7.78 -14.05
CA ALA A 131 -2.02 9.03 -13.28
C ALA A 131 -2.03 10.27 -14.18
N GLN A 132 -1.29 10.25 -15.28
CA GLN A 132 -1.26 11.36 -16.25
C GLN A 132 -2.67 11.68 -16.79
N ALA A 133 -3.52 10.65 -16.97
CA ALA A 133 -4.91 10.83 -17.39
C ALA A 133 -5.83 11.36 -16.27
N THR A 134 -5.38 11.39 -15.02
CA THR A 134 -6.19 11.81 -13.87
C THR A 134 -5.95 13.25 -13.43
N ALA A 135 -5.02 13.97 -14.06
CA ALA A 135 -4.59 15.33 -13.68
C ALA A 135 -4.06 15.44 -12.24
N LEU A 136 -3.49 14.36 -11.70
CA LEU A 136 -2.80 14.35 -10.40
C LEU A 136 -1.29 14.56 -10.59
N GLU A 137 -0.69 15.32 -9.67
CA GLU A 137 0.73 15.65 -9.72
C GLU A 137 1.56 14.59 -8.98
N ILE A 138 2.30 13.79 -9.74
CA ILE A 138 3.33 12.90 -9.21
C ILE A 138 4.67 13.60 -9.34
N TYR A 139 5.42 13.66 -8.26
CA TYR A 139 6.73 14.32 -8.20
C TYR A 139 7.75 13.42 -7.49
N PRO A 140 9.06 13.53 -7.84
CA PRO A 140 10.10 12.71 -7.23
C PRO A 140 10.18 12.93 -5.72
N ALA A 141 10.30 11.84 -4.96
CA ALA A 141 10.64 11.91 -3.54
C ALA A 141 12.09 12.42 -3.36
N PRO A 142 12.40 13.11 -2.27
CA PRO A 142 13.77 13.53 -1.98
C PRO A 142 14.71 12.32 -1.91
N ARG A 143 15.91 12.45 -2.48
CA ARG A 143 16.91 11.37 -2.49
C ARG A 143 17.76 11.30 -1.22
N GLY A 144 17.66 12.31 -0.38
CA GLY A 144 18.42 12.42 0.86
C GLY A 144 17.62 11.94 2.06
N GLN A 145 18.36 11.56 3.10
CA GLN A 145 17.79 11.30 4.43
C GLN A 145 18.63 12.00 5.48
N THR A 146 17.99 12.52 6.50
CA THR A 146 18.64 13.10 7.66
C THR A 146 18.76 12.04 8.76
N VAL A 147 19.90 11.93 9.38
CA VAL A 147 20.10 11.06 10.54
C VAL A 147 20.33 11.90 11.77
N ARG A 148 19.53 11.68 12.81
CA ARG A 148 19.64 12.34 14.12
C ARG A 148 20.41 11.47 15.11
N VAL A 149 21.31 12.11 15.89
CA VAL A 149 21.99 11.50 17.03
C VAL A 149 21.59 12.29 18.27
N GLY A 150 20.50 11.86 18.91
CA GLY A 150 19.82 12.68 19.90
C GLY A 150 19.39 14.03 19.31
N PRO A 151 19.62 15.16 19.98
CA PRO A 151 19.12 16.49 19.55
C PRO A 151 19.91 17.12 18.40
N ARG A 152 20.87 16.47 17.80
CA ARG A 152 21.70 16.99 16.71
C ARG A 152 21.65 16.11 15.46
N ASN A 153 22.05 16.69 14.33
CA ASN A 153 22.32 15.88 13.14
C ASN A 153 23.58 15.03 13.33
N ALA A 154 23.61 13.87 12.68
CA ALA A 154 24.82 13.07 12.60
C ALA A 154 25.96 13.90 11.97
N ARG A 155 27.17 13.72 12.45
CA ARG A 155 28.40 14.30 11.91
C ARG A 155 28.81 13.52 10.66
N ASP A 156 29.63 14.12 9.81
CA ASP A 156 30.14 13.46 8.59
C ASP A 156 30.84 12.15 8.93
N SER A 157 31.67 12.09 9.96
CA SER A 157 32.35 10.87 10.41
C SER A 157 31.40 9.77 10.89
N GLU A 158 30.23 10.12 11.44
CA GLU A 158 29.19 9.18 11.82
C GLU A 158 28.46 8.65 10.60
N LEU A 159 28.22 9.51 9.59
CA LEU A 159 27.60 9.12 8.31
C LEU A 159 28.56 8.26 7.45
N GLU A 160 29.87 8.56 7.47
CA GLU A 160 30.92 7.75 6.84
C GLU A 160 30.98 6.32 7.42
N THR A 161 30.50 6.11 8.63
CA THR A 161 30.35 4.77 9.24
C THR A 161 28.99 4.17 8.93
N PHE A 162 27.91 4.94 9.07
CA PHE A 162 26.53 4.46 8.91
C PHE A 162 26.23 4.00 7.48
N VAL A 163 26.49 4.86 6.47
CA VAL A 163 26.10 4.59 5.08
C VAL A 163 26.74 3.34 4.53
N PRO A 164 28.07 3.12 4.63
CA PRO A 164 28.69 1.87 4.19
C PRO A 164 28.17 0.64 4.96
N SER A 165 27.87 0.78 6.25
CA SER A 165 27.33 -0.31 7.06
C SER A 165 25.94 -0.71 6.62
N LEU A 166 25.06 0.24 6.30
CA LEU A 166 23.74 0.01 5.72
C LEU A 166 23.83 -0.69 4.36
N VAL A 167 24.73 -0.23 3.48
CA VAL A 167 24.99 -0.83 2.17
C VAL A 167 25.49 -2.27 2.32
N ARG A 168 26.44 -2.54 3.21
CA ARG A 168 26.94 -3.89 3.50
C ARG A 168 25.83 -4.81 4.03
N ALA A 169 25.01 -4.32 4.93
CA ALA A 169 23.89 -5.08 5.49
C ALA A 169 22.86 -5.45 4.41
N ARG A 170 22.48 -4.50 3.55
CA ARG A 170 21.60 -4.75 2.41
C ARG A 170 22.20 -5.76 1.45
N ARG A 171 23.48 -5.61 1.09
CA ARG A 171 24.18 -6.54 0.21
C ARG A 171 24.20 -7.96 0.79
N ALA A 172 24.44 -8.11 2.08
CA ALA A 172 24.42 -9.42 2.74
C ALA A 172 23.05 -10.11 2.60
N ILE A 173 21.94 -9.37 2.69
CA ILE A 173 20.59 -9.92 2.45
C ILE A 173 20.43 -10.34 0.99
N VAL A 174 20.86 -9.51 0.02
CA VAL A 174 20.78 -9.83 -1.41
C VAL A 174 21.62 -11.06 -1.75
N ASP A 175 22.82 -11.18 -1.20
CA ASP A 175 23.71 -12.32 -1.43
C ASP A 175 23.16 -13.61 -0.80
N ALA A 176 22.56 -13.51 0.39
CA ALA A 176 21.86 -14.64 1.03
C ALA A 176 20.66 -15.12 0.19
N GLY A 177 19.95 -14.21 -0.47
CA GLY A 177 18.85 -14.56 -1.38
C GLY A 177 19.23 -15.36 -2.62
N ARG A 178 20.52 -15.40 -2.96
CA ARG A 178 21.09 -16.26 -4.02
C ARG A 178 21.44 -17.66 -3.54
N GLY A 179 21.42 -17.87 -2.22
CA GLY A 179 21.71 -19.16 -1.60
C GLY A 179 20.59 -20.17 -1.78
N ARG A 180 20.89 -21.45 -1.43
CA ARG A 180 19.89 -22.54 -1.50
C ARG A 180 18.99 -22.63 -0.26
N ALA A 181 19.46 -22.14 0.88
CA ALA A 181 18.75 -22.19 2.15
C ALA A 181 18.22 -20.80 2.52
N ASP A 182 16.93 -20.72 2.84
CA ASP A 182 16.33 -19.51 3.37
C ASP A 182 16.54 -19.42 4.89
N SER A 183 16.79 -18.22 5.37
CA SER A 183 17.03 -17.93 6.78
C SER A 183 16.41 -16.59 7.18
N PRO A 184 16.26 -16.32 8.51
CA PRO A 184 15.92 -14.99 8.97
C PRO A 184 16.90 -13.93 8.45
N ALA A 185 16.40 -12.83 7.89
CA ALA A 185 17.23 -11.77 7.34
C ALA A 185 18.18 -11.15 8.40
N ALA A 186 17.78 -11.12 9.67
CA ALA A 186 18.65 -10.66 10.77
C ALA A 186 19.93 -11.52 10.93
N ARG A 187 19.89 -12.83 10.59
CA ARG A 187 21.03 -13.74 10.75
C ARG A 187 22.12 -13.54 9.70
N VAL A 188 21.77 -12.95 8.57
CA VAL A 188 22.73 -12.74 7.46
C VAL A 188 23.42 -11.38 7.54
N LEU A 189 23.00 -10.52 8.46
CA LEU A 189 23.61 -9.20 8.65
C LEU A 189 25.06 -9.33 9.14
N PRO A 190 25.97 -8.43 8.74
CA PRO A 190 27.32 -8.35 9.28
C PRO A 190 27.31 -8.23 10.82
N THR A 191 28.28 -8.87 11.48
CA THR A 191 28.40 -8.83 12.93
C THR A 191 28.96 -7.50 13.45
N ASP A 192 29.70 -6.78 12.60
CA ASP A 192 30.44 -5.55 12.87
C ASP A 192 29.69 -4.26 12.54
N LEU A 193 28.36 -4.25 12.69
CA LEU A 193 27.53 -3.04 12.48
C LEU A 193 27.63 -2.02 13.62
N GLY A 194 28.25 -2.40 14.76
CA GLY A 194 28.47 -1.54 15.91
C GLY A 194 27.18 -0.87 16.43
N ASP A 195 27.31 0.38 16.85
CA ASP A 195 26.18 1.19 17.37
C ASP A 195 25.08 1.51 16.34
N TRP A 196 25.30 1.23 15.08
CA TRP A 196 24.32 1.46 14.02
C TRP A 196 23.41 0.28 13.77
N ARG A 197 23.66 -0.87 14.41
CA ARG A 197 22.90 -2.11 14.18
C ARG A 197 21.39 -1.89 14.30
N SER A 198 20.92 -1.31 15.41
CA SER A 198 19.49 -1.11 15.66
C SER A 198 18.83 -0.21 14.61
N THR A 199 19.51 0.88 14.21
CA THR A 199 19.03 1.77 13.14
C THR A 199 18.98 1.05 11.81
N ILE A 200 20.00 0.27 11.46
CA ILE A 200 20.07 -0.50 10.21
C ILE A 200 18.97 -1.57 10.18
N GLU A 201 18.77 -2.29 11.28
CA GLU A 201 17.70 -3.29 11.40
C GLU A 201 16.32 -2.64 11.25
N PHE A 202 16.08 -1.47 11.84
CA PHE A 202 14.83 -0.71 11.66
C PHE A 202 14.62 -0.29 10.21
N VAL A 203 15.63 0.29 9.57
CA VAL A 203 15.53 0.77 8.18
C VAL A 203 15.26 -0.37 7.20
N LEU A 204 15.96 -1.51 7.33
CA LEU A 204 15.84 -2.64 6.41
C LEU A 204 14.65 -3.56 6.71
N GLY A 205 14.16 -3.56 7.93
CA GLY A 205 13.06 -4.40 8.40
C GLY A 205 11.75 -3.62 8.62
N PRO A 206 11.47 -3.11 9.84
CA PRO A 206 10.22 -2.44 10.17
C PRO A 206 9.82 -1.36 9.18
N PHE A 207 10.70 -0.43 8.86
CA PHE A 207 10.44 0.67 7.92
C PHE A 207 10.26 0.17 6.48
N ALA A 208 11.14 -0.71 5.98
CA ALA A 208 11.09 -1.14 4.59
C ALA A 208 9.99 -2.17 4.30
N CYS A 209 9.64 -3.03 5.28
CA CYS A 209 8.76 -4.16 5.03
C CYS A 209 7.77 -4.49 6.18
N SER A 210 7.60 -3.59 7.15
CA SER A 210 6.64 -3.68 8.27
C SER A 210 6.88 -4.82 9.27
N LYS A 211 8.01 -5.53 9.20
CA LYS A 211 8.40 -6.61 10.13
C LYS A 211 9.85 -6.50 10.55
N ASP A 212 10.15 -6.97 11.76
CA ASP A 212 11.53 -7.12 12.23
C ASP A 212 12.25 -8.21 11.44
N LEU A 213 13.51 -7.96 11.08
CA LEU A 213 14.31 -8.83 10.20
C LEU A 213 14.46 -10.28 10.73
N ALA A 214 14.27 -10.49 12.04
CA ALA A 214 14.26 -11.83 12.63
C ALA A 214 13.07 -12.69 12.15
N SER A 215 11.99 -12.06 11.74
CA SER A 215 10.75 -12.70 11.26
C SER A 215 10.61 -12.68 9.74
N VAL A 216 11.63 -12.22 9.00
CA VAL A 216 11.60 -12.01 7.55
C VAL A 216 12.50 -13.01 6.83
N SER A 217 11.98 -13.65 5.79
CA SER A 217 12.75 -14.45 4.85
C SER A 217 13.80 -13.59 4.11
N ALA A 218 15.08 -13.96 4.23
CA ALA A 218 16.15 -13.29 3.49
C ALA A 218 15.98 -13.45 1.98
N VAL A 219 15.49 -14.61 1.51
CA VAL A 219 15.23 -14.89 0.10
C VAL A 219 14.08 -14.03 -0.44
N ASP A 220 12.97 -13.90 0.30
CA ASP A 220 11.83 -13.08 -0.13
C ASP A 220 12.22 -11.59 -0.16
N LEU A 221 12.94 -11.11 0.85
CA LEU A 221 13.42 -9.73 0.93
C LEU A 221 14.43 -9.39 -0.18
N ALA A 222 15.31 -10.32 -0.52
CA ALA A 222 16.29 -10.16 -1.60
C ALA A 222 15.66 -10.03 -3.01
N ARG A 223 14.43 -10.51 -3.19
CA ARG A 223 13.68 -10.38 -4.46
C ARG A 223 13.16 -8.97 -4.70
N VAL A 224 13.08 -8.14 -3.65
CA VAL A 224 12.59 -6.76 -3.78
C VAL A 224 13.65 -5.93 -4.50
N PRO A 225 13.31 -5.31 -5.65
CA PRO A 225 14.23 -4.45 -6.36
C PRO A 225 14.57 -3.19 -5.56
N GLU A 226 15.65 -2.53 -5.91
CA GLU A 226 16.04 -1.26 -5.30
C GLU A 226 14.97 -0.19 -5.49
N ARG A 227 14.80 0.64 -4.44
CA ARG A 227 13.81 1.73 -4.36
C ARG A 227 14.55 3.08 -4.35
N ASP A 228 15.37 3.31 -5.36
CA ASP A 228 16.21 4.51 -5.52
C ASP A 228 15.53 5.63 -6.33
N ASN A 229 14.36 5.33 -6.88
CA ASN A 229 13.57 6.25 -7.71
C ASN A 229 12.11 6.25 -7.26
N ASP A 230 11.87 6.75 -6.05
CA ASP A 230 10.54 6.86 -5.47
C ASP A 230 9.89 8.21 -5.80
N ALA A 231 8.57 8.28 -5.70
CA ALA A 231 7.79 9.49 -5.93
C ALA A 231 6.64 9.61 -4.92
N PHE A 232 6.07 10.80 -4.86
CA PHE A 232 4.85 11.10 -4.10
C PHE A 232 3.75 11.63 -5.02
N CYS A 233 2.50 11.52 -4.59
CA CYS A 233 1.36 12.18 -5.21
C CYS A 233 0.93 13.37 -4.34
N ARG A 234 0.99 14.59 -4.88
CA ARG A 234 0.68 15.82 -4.12
C ARG A 234 -0.73 15.80 -3.52
N GLN A 235 -1.69 15.24 -4.22
CA GLN A 235 -3.08 15.14 -3.78
C GLN A 235 -3.35 13.88 -2.94
N GLY A 236 -2.31 13.10 -2.65
CA GLY A 236 -2.36 11.82 -1.96
C GLY A 236 -2.43 10.61 -2.90
N TYR A 237 -1.78 9.55 -2.51
CA TYR A 237 -1.73 8.31 -3.30
C TYR A 237 -3.11 7.63 -3.37
N GLY A 238 -3.87 7.68 -2.27
CA GLY A 238 -5.25 7.19 -2.24
C GLY A 238 -6.18 7.94 -3.19
N ALA A 239 -5.94 9.23 -3.43
CA ALA A 239 -6.70 10.02 -4.40
C ALA A 239 -6.52 9.49 -5.84
N LEU A 240 -5.33 8.99 -6.18
CA LEU A 240 -5.11 8.32 -7.48
C LEU A 240 -5.95 7.05 -7.60
N ILE A 241 -5.96 6.21 -6.58
CA ILE A 241 -6.78 4.99 -6.55
C ILE A 241 -8.27 5.33 -6.67
N ALA A 242 -8.73 6.36 -5.95
CA ALA A 242 -10.12 6.84 -6.02
C ALA A 242 -10.51 7.31 -7.44
N LYS A 243 -9.63 8.05 -8.11
CA LYS A 243 -9.83 8.47 -9.51
C LYS A 243 -9.92 7.28 -10.46
N LEU A 244 -9.07 6.27 -10.26
CA LEU A 244 -9.08 5.07 -11.09
C LEU A 244 -10.28 4.15 -10.82
N ALA A 245 -10.94 4.28 -9.68
CA ALA A 245 -12.17 3.57 -9.34
C ALA A 245 -13.44 4.23 -9.91
N ALA A 246 -13.33 5.47 -10.39
CA ALA A 246 -14.49 6.23 -10.86
C ALA A 246 -15.24 5.48 -11.98
N GLY A 247 -16.59 5.44 -11.86
CA GLY A 247 -17.47 4.77 -12.83
C GLY A 247 -17.56 3.24 -12.69
N LEU A 248 -16.83 2.61 -11.78
CA LEU A 248 -16.97 1.17 -11.53
C LEU A 248 -18.23 0.87 -10.67
N PRO A 249 -18.92 -0.25 -10.92
CA PRO A 249 -20.09 -0.67 -10.15
C PRO A 249 -19.67 -1.27 -8.78
N ILE A 250 -19.32 -0.42 -7.82
CA ILE A 250 -18.85 -0.81 -6.49
C ILE A 250 -20.00 -0.82 -5.50
N ARG A 251 -20.13 -1.91 -4.75
CA ARG A 251 -21.08 -2.04 -3.63
C ARG A 251 -20.31 -1.97 -2.31
N LEU A 252 -20.34 -0.80 -1.67
CA LEU A 252 -19.75 -0.56 -0.36
C LEU A 252 -20.58 -1.19 0.76
N SER A 253 -19.98 -1.29 1.95
CA SER A 253 -20.60 -1.87 3.16
C SER A 253 -21.25 -3.22 2.88
N SER A 254 -20.54 -4.06 2.13
CA SER A 254 -21.00 -5.37 1.66
C SER A 254 -20.00 -6.46 2.04
N PRO A 255 -19.73 -6.67 3.35
CA PRO A 255 -18.79 -7.68 3.79
C PRO A 255 -19.23 -9.06 3.34
N VAL A 256 -18.35 -9.75 2.62
CA VAL A 256 -18.53 -11.13 2.20
C VAL A 256 -18.24 -12.04 3.39
N THR A 257 -19.16 -12.95 3.69
CA THR A 257 -19.03 -13.91 4.79
C THR A 257 -18.80 -15.33 4.31
N ARG A 258 -19.22 -15.64 3.06
CA ARG A 258 -19.08 -16.98 2.49
C ARG A 258 -18.90 -16.91 0.98
N ILE A 259 -18.03 -17.77 0.45
CA ILE A 259 -17.80 -17.99 -0.97
C ILE A 259 -17.95 -19.49 -1.22
N GLU A 260 -18.93 -19.88 -2.02
CA GLU A 260 -19.17 -21.26 -2.40
C GLU A 260 -18.98 -21.42 -3.91
N TRP A 261 -18.34 -22.49 -4.36
CA TRP A 261 -18.19 -22.77 -5.79
C TRP A 261 -18.35 -24.26 -6.11
N ASP A 262 -18.88 -24.47 -7.29
CA ASP A 262 -19.03 -25.79 -7.87
C ASP A 262 -18.71 -25.75 -9.38
N ARG A 263 -19.07 -26.82 -10.13
CA ARG A 263 -18.92 -26.86 -11.59
C ARG A 263 -19.78 -25.83 -12.34
N ASN A 264 -20.81 -25.26 -11.72
CA ASN A 264 -21.76 -24.34 -12.36
C ASN A 264 -21.35 -22.87 -12.17
N GLY A 265 -20.58 -22.53 -11.12
CA GLY A 265 -20.18 -21.16 -10.84
C GLY A 265 -19.76 -20.91 -9.40
N VAL A 266 -19.90 -19.65 -9.00
CA VAL A 266 -19.54 -19.17 -7.65
C VAL A 266 -20.74 -18.42 -7.06
N GLU A 267 -21.06 -18.69 -5.81
CA GLU A 267 -22.02 -17.95 -5.00
C GLU A 267 -21.30 -17.21 -3.89
N ILE A 268 -21.52 -15.91 -3.82
CA ILE A 268 -20.95 -15.01 -2.82
C ILE A 268 -22.08 -14.53 -1.90
N VAL A 269 -21.94 -14.76 -0.60
CA VAL A 269 -22.92 -14.39 0.43
C VAL A 269 -22.45 -13.19 1.22
N THR A 270 -23.32 -12.21 1.33
CA THR A 270 -23.15 -11.01 2.16
C THR A 270 -24.39 -10.84 3.06
N ALA A 271 -24.30 -9.98 4.06
CA ALA A 271 -25.47 -9.61 4.88
C ALA A 271 -26.61 -8.96 4.05
N LYS A 272 -26.28 -8.40 2.88
CA LYS A 272 -27.22 -7.73 1.96
C LYS A 272 -27.81 -8.65 0.88
N GLY A 273 -27.53 -9.95 0.95
CA GLY A 273 -28.02 -10.94 -0.01
C GLY A 273 -26.89 -11.70 -0.71
N GLN A 274 -27.24 -12.43 -1.75
CA GLN A 274 -26.35 -13.31 -2.49
C GLN A 274 -26.06 -12.76 -3.88
N VAL A 275 -24.85 -13.06 -4.38
CA VAL A 275 -24.42 -12.75 -5.75
C VAL A 275 -23.93 -14.02 -6.41
N ARG A 276 -24.43 -14.31 -7.62
CA ARG A 276 -23.95 -15.42 -8.45
C ARG A 276 -23.11 -14.93 -9.62
N ALA A 277 -21.98 -15.61 -9.84
CA ALA A 277 -21.07 -15.33 -10.93
C ALA A 277 -20.48 -16.65 -11.49
N ARG A 278 -19.91 -16.56 -12.68
CA ARG A 278 -19.18 -17.70 -13.29
C ARG A 278 -17.84 -17.93 -12.59
N SER A 279 -17.25 -16.86 -12.05
CA SER A 279 -15.96 -16.88 -11.34
C SER A 279 -15.86 -15.77 -10.30
N ALA A 280 -14.90 -15.86 -9.39
CA ALA A 280 -14.60 -14.85 -8.38
C ALA A 280 -13.12 -14.50 -8.33
N ILE A 281 -12.83 -13.21 -8.05
CA ILE A 281 -11.49 -12.71 -7.73
C ILE A 281 -11.53 -12.15 -6.31
N VAL A 282 -10.77 -12.73 -5.40
CA VAL A 282 -10.72 -12.36 -3.99
C VAL A 282 -9.45 -11.56 -3.73
N THR A 283 -9.59 -10.33 -3.26
CA THR A 283 -8.45 -9.41 -3.06
C THR A 283 -8.27 -8.99 -1.60
N VAL A 284 -8.80 -9.78 -0.68
CA VAL A 284 -8.62 -9.55 0.77
C VAL A 284 -7.17 -9.79 1.18
N SER A 285 -6.76 -9.20 2.29
CA SER A 285 -5.42 -9.44 2.84
C SER A 285 -5.24 -10.89 3.29
N THR A 286 -3.99 -11.33 3.38
CA THR A 286 -3.67 -12.68 3.89
C THR A 286 -4.15 -12.91 5.32
N ASN A 287 -4.10 -11.88 6.18
CA ASN A 287 -4.61 -11.97 7.54
C ASN A 287 -6.14 -12.09 7.58
N VAL A 288 -6.86 -11.41 6.68
CA VAL A 288 -8.32 -11.60 6.55
C VAL A 288 -8.63 -12.99 6.00
N LEU A 289 -7.86 -13.49 5.03
CA LEU A 289 -8.04 -14.82 4.46
C LEU A 289 -7.90 -15.93 5.52
N THR A 290 -6.94 -15.78 6.44
CA THR A 290 -6.67 -16.77 7.51
C THR A 290 -7.47 -16.54 8.77
N SER A 291 -8.21 -15.43 8.91
CA SER A 291 -8.97 -15.09 10.12
C SER A 291 -10.25 -15.90 10.34
N GLY A 292 -10.70 -16.65 9.33
CA GLY A 292 -11.99 -17.37 9.37
C GLY A 292 -13.21 -16.46 9.15
N LYS A 293 -13.04 -15.15 8.92
CA LYS A 293 -14.15 -14.21 8.66
C LYS A 293 -14.91 -14.52 7.36
N ILE A 294 -14.24 -15.16 6.41
CA ILE A 294 -14.85 -15.64 5.16
C ILE A 294 -14.76 -17.15 5.14
N THR A 295 -15.90 -17.81 5.07
CA THR A 295 -15.98 -19.27 4.91
C THR A 295 -15.92 -19.64 3.43
N PHE A 296 -15.11 -20.62 3.09
CA PHE A 296 -14.99 -21.14 1.72
C PHE A 296 -15.56 -22.55 1.63
N LYS A 297 -16.33 -22.82 0.57
CA LYS A 297 -16.90 -24.15 0.28
C LYS A 297 -16.74 -24.47 -1.22
N PRO A 298 -16.00 -25.54 -1.57
CA PRO A 298 -15.18 -26.37 -0.67
C PRO A 298 -14.14 -25.57 0.12
N GLU A 299 -13.60 -26.16 1.19
CA GLU A 299 -12.52 -25.53 1.94
C GLU A 299 -11.28 -25.29 1.06
N ILE A 300 -10.58 -24.21 1.33
CA ILE A 300 -9.29 -23.93 0.71
C ILE A 300 -8.30 -25.04 1.12
N ALA A 301 -7.52 -25.52 0.17
CA ALA A 301 -6.53 -26.55 0.44
C ALA A 301 -5.56 -26.10 1.55
N ARG A 302 -5.25 -26.99 2.47
CA ARG A 302 -4.38 -26.72 3.63
C ARG A 302 -3.07 -26.07 3.23
N ARG A 303 -2.44 -26.54 2.14
CA ARG A 303 -1.21 -25.99 1.59
C ARG A 303 -1.33 -24.48 1.28
N GLN A 304 -2.47 -24.04 0.75
CA GLN A 304 -2.69 -22.63 0.41
C GLN A 304 -3.01 -21.77 1.64
N LEU A 305 -3.71 -22.32 2.64
CA LEU A 305 -3.91 -21.64 3.92
C LEU A 305 -2.59 -21.47 4.68
N ASP A 306 -1.72 -22.50 4.67
CA ASP A 306 -0.38 -22.42 5.26
C ASP A 306 0.48 -21.39 4.52
N ALA A 307 0.39 -21.30 3.19
CA ALA A 307 1.06 -20.27 2.41
C ALA A 307 0.53 -18.87 2.74
N ALA A 308 -0.78 -18.69 2.92
CA ALA A 308 -1.36 -17.42 3.34
C ALA A 308 -0.89 -17.01 4.75
N ALA A 309 -0.84 -17.94 5.69
CA ALA A 309 -0.32 -17.71 7.04
C ALA A 309 1.17 -17.35 7.03
N ALA A 310 1.95 -17.98 6.17
CA ALA A 310 3.38 -17.68 5.97
C ALA A 310 3.62 -16.29 5.36
N LEU A 311 2.63 -15.69 4.73
CA LEU A 311 2.63 -14.33 4.18
C LEU A 311 1.85 -13.35 5.08
N SER A 312 1.87 -13.55 6.40
CA SER A 312 1.16 -12.69 7.34
C SER A 312 1.60 -11.22 7.23
N LEU A 313 0.66 -10.32 7.50
CA LEU A 313 0.93 -8.89 7.48
C LEU A 313 1.79 -8.46 8.67
N GLY A 314 2.73 -7.57 8.43
CA GLY A 314 3.43 -6.81 9.45
C GLY A 314 2.59 -5.66 9.99
N SER A 315 3.21 -4.81 10.80
CA SER A 315 2.61 -3.59 11.38
C SER A 315 3.31 -2.36 10.82
N TYR A 316 2.54 -1.37 10.40
CA TYR A 316 3.03 -0.07 9.96
C TYR A 316 1.90 0.94 10.10
N ASP A 317 2.11 1.93 10.93
CA ASP A 317 1.12 2.96 11.22
C ASP A 317 1.74 4.35 11.13
N HIS A 318 0.92 5.32 10.72
CA HIS A 318 1.28 6.74 10.65
C HIS A 318 0.73 7.48 11.86
N ILE A 319 1.58 8.26 12.52
CA ILE A 319 1.18 9.22 13.54
C ILE A 319 1.39 10.61 12.95
N ALA A 320 0.32 11.22 12.50
CA ALA A 320 0.33 12.54 11.88
C ALA A 320 0.27 13.65 12.93
N LEU A 321 1.14 14.62 12.81
CA LEU A 321 1.27 15.77 13.69
C LEU A 321 1.26 17.06 12.87
N ASP A 322 0.32 17.96 13.14
CA ASP A 322 0.28 19.29 12.54
C ASP A 322 1.21 20.23 13.35
N ILE A 323 2.37 20.56 12.78
CA ILE A 323 3.41 21.40 13.42
C ILE A 323 3.68 22.65 12.55
N PRO A 324 2.90 23.73 12.74
CA PRO A 324 3.06 24.95 11.95
C PRO A 324 4.40 25.66 12.21
N ARG A 325 4.80 26.51 11.26
CA ARG A 325 5.99 27.37 11.34
C ARG A 325 7.33 26.63 11.36
N ASN A 326 7.34 25.33 11.09
CA ASN A 326 8.53 24.49 10.93
C ASN A 326 9.63 24.70 12.01
N PRO A 327 9.32 24.52 13.30
CA PRO A 327 10.30 24.74 14.37
C PRO A 327 11.46 23.74 14.34
N MET A 328 11.36 22.67 13.56
CA MET A 328 12.40 21.66 13.36
C MET A 328 13.39 22.04 12.25
N ASN A 329 13.09 23.10 11.48
CA ASN A 329 13.90 23.57 10.36
C ASN A 329 14.23 22.48 9.33
N LEU A 330 13.24 21.63 9.02
CA LEU A 330 13.33 20.55 8.03
C LEU A 330 12.79 21.03 6.68
N GLN A 331 13.27 20.43 5.59
CA GLN A 331 12.79 20.73 4.26
C GLN A 331 11.48 19.98 3.96
N ARG A 332 10.87 20.29 2.80
CA ARG A 332 9.72 19.56 2.29
C ARG A 332 10.08 18.08 2.07
N ASP A 333 9.29 17.21 2.62
CA ASP A 333 9.41 15.75 2.47
C ASP A 333 10.75 15.19 2.98
N ASP A 334 11.44 15.88 3.91
CA ASP A 334 12.65 15.33 4.53
C ASP A 334 12.35 14.02 5.26
N LEU A 335 13.09 12.97 4.93
CA LEU A 335 13.05 11.70 5.63
C LEU A 335 14.12 11.69 6.74
N VAL A 336 13.68 11.49 7.98
CA VAL A 336 14.56 11.54 9.16
C VAL A 336 14.53 10.20 9.89
N PHE A 337 15.72 9.67 10.16
CA PHE A 337 15.93 8.54 11.07
C PHE A 337 16.72 8.98 12.30
N GLU A 338 16.61 8.24 13.39
CA GLU A 338 17.47 8.43 14.56
C GLU A 338 18.52 7.32 14.64
N LYS A 339 19.68 7.62 15.26
CA LYS A 339 20.60 6.61 15.75
C LYS A 339 19.97 5.94 16.97
N SER A 340 19.27 4.86 16.72
CA SER A 340 18.54 4.12 17.76
C SER A 340 19.44 3.14 18.50
N THR A 341 19.15 2.93 19.78
CA THR A 341 19.81 1.91 20.64
C THR A 341 18.98 0.63 20.80
N GLY A 342 17.80 0.57 20.17
CA GLY A 342 16.88 -0.57 20.24
C GLY A 342 15.78 -0.48 19.20
N ASN A 343 14.75 -1.32 19.36
CA ASN A 343 13.63 -1.39 18.43
C ASN A 343 12.53 -0.33 18.69
N ARG A 344 12.58 0.42 19.78
CA ARG A 344 11.61 1.48 20.12
C ARG A 344 11.98 2.77 19.41
N THR A 345 11.80 2.82 18.12
CA THR A 345 12.18 3.90 17.23
C THR A 345 11.12 4.15 16.17
N ALA A 346 11.28 5.23 15.42
CA ALA A 346 10.39 5.63 14.33
C ALA A 346 11.20 6.28 13.20
N ALA A 347 10.54 6.49 12.05
CA ALA A 347 10.99 7.42 11.03
C ALA A 347 10.07 8.65 11.02
N LEU A 348 10.55 9.78 10.47
CA LEU A 348 9.77 10.99 10.27
C LEU A 348 9.83 11.39 8.81
N LEU A 349 8.68 11.48 8.16
CA LEU A 349 8.53 12.21 6.90
C LEU A 349 8.01 13.62 7.24
N ALA A 350 8.88 14.61 7.05
CA ALA A 350 8.63 15.98 7.52
C ALA A 350 8.02 16.86 6.43
N ASN A 351 7.16 17.80 6.84
CA ASN A 351 6.57 18.82 5.97
C ASN A 351 5.96 18.22 4.69
N VAL A 352 5.14 17.18 4.87
CA VAL A 352 4.58 16.35 3.80
C VAL A 352 3.95 17.21 2.71
N SER A 353 4.41 17.03 1.47
CA SER A 353 4.01 17.83 0.30
C SER A 353 4.15 19.35 0.48
N GLY A 354 5.01 19.81 1.42
CA GLY A 354 5.21 21.22 1.75
C GLY A 354 4.17 21.81 2.69
N SER A 355 3.37 20.97 3.36
CA SER A 355 2.43 21.37 4.40
C SER A 355 3.09 21.46 5.78
N SER A 356 2.32 21.78 6.83
CA SER A 356 2.76 21.69 8.23
C SER A 356 2.65 20.27 8.82
N LEU A 357 2.23 19.31 7.99
CA LEU A 357 2.02 17.93 8.43
C LEU A 357 3.35 17.17 8.54
N GLN A 358 3.53 16.52 9.66
CA GLN A 358 4.65 15.63 9.96
C GLN A 358 4.09 14.22 10.12
N MET A 359 4.72 13.23 9.52
CA MET A 359 4.30 11.84 9.58
C MET A 359 5.35 11.04 10.33
N VAL A 360 5.08 10.69 11.60
CA VAL A 360 5.93 9.77 12.37
C VAL A 360 5.46 8.35 12.07
N GLU A 361 6.37 7.54 11.56
CA GLU A 361 6.10 6.19 11.06
C GLU A 361 6.62 5.16 12.04
N VAL A 362 5.70 4.38 12.64
CA VAL A 362 6.01 3.30 13.57
C VAL A 362 5.69 1.95 12.93
N ALA A 363 6.60 1.00 13.07
CA ALA A 363 6.46 -0.27 12.35
C ALA A 363 7.08 -1.45 13.13
N GLY A 364 6.92 -2.67 12.58
CA GLY A 364 7.44 -3.89 13.18
C GLY A 364 6.70 -4.28 14.46
N ASP A 365 7.37 -5.07 15.30
CA ASP A 365 6.79 -5.56 16.55
C ASP A 365 6.52 -4.41 17.54
N PHE A 366 7.40 -3.41 17.58
CA PHE A 366 7.16 -2.19 18.37
C PHE A 366 5.93 -1.41 17.89
N GLY A 367 5.77 -1.20 16.59
CA GLY A 367 4.58 -0.54 16.04
C GLY A 367 3.31 -1.31 16.38
N ARG A 368 3.33 -2.65 16.33
CA ARG A 368 2.22 -3.52 16.70
C ARG A 368 1.88 -3.39 18.19
N GLU A 369 2.88 -3.45 19.07
CA GLU A 369 2.68 -3.25 20.52
C GLU A 369 2.04 -1.89 20.81
N LEU A 370 2.52 -0.85 20.13
CA LEU A 370 2.07 0.52 20.36
C LEU A 370 0.63 0.72 19.87
N SER A 371 0.30 0.26 18.66
CA SER A 371 -1.04 0.41 18.09
C SER A 371 -2.10 -0.43 18.82
N ALA A 372 -1.71 -1.55 19.43
CA ALA A 372 -2.61 -2.36 20.25
C ALA A 372 -3.07 -1.66 21.55
N LYS A 373 -2.31 -0.68 22.05
CA LYS A 373 -2.67 0.07 23.26
C LYS A 373 -3.80 1.07 22.96
N SER A 374 -3.49 2.20 22.35
CA SER A 374 -4.48 3.21 21.98
C SER A 374 -3.88 4.25 21.02
N GLU A 375 -4.73 4.97 20.30
CA GLU A 375 -4.33 6.14 19.52
C GLU A 375 -3.60 7.19 20.40
N ALA A 376 -4.12 7.48 21.59
CA ALA A 376 -3.51 8.43 22.52
C ALA A 376 -2.08 8.02 22.93
N THR A 377 -1.86 6.72 23.15
CA THR A 377 -0.52 6.19 23.48
C THR A 377 0.44 6.35 22.30
N MET A 378 -0.02 6.14 21.08
CA MET A 378 0.76 6.34 19.86
C MET A 378 1.16 7.82 19.71
N ILE A 379 0.20 8.72 19.86
CA ILE A 379 0.42 10.17 19.79
C ILE A 379 1.42 10.63 20.85
N GLU A 380 1.29 10.18 22.10
CA GLU A 380 2.23 10.56 23.16
C GLU A 380 3.65 10.04 22.89
N PHE A 381 3.78 8.81 22.36
CA PHE A 381 5.08 8.32 21.90
C PHE A 381 5.70 9.27 20.85
N ALA A 382 4.94 9.65 19.83
CA ALA A 382 5.43 10.53 18.77
C ALA A 382 5.80 11.92 19.29
N ARG A 383 5.04 12.46 20.24
CA ARG A 383 5.32 13.75 20.90
C ARG A 383 6.64 13.72 21.68
N GLU A 384 6.88 12.66 22.46
CA GLU A 384 8.13 12.49 23.22
C GLU A 384 9.31 12.20 22.29
N TRP A 385 9.11 11.40 21.25
CA TRP A 385 10.13 11.12 20.25
C TRP A 385 10.56 12.40 19.49
N ILE A 386 9.60 13.24 19.07
CA ILE A 386 9.88 14.57 18.48
C ILE A 386 10.63 15.46 19.50
N ALA A 387 10.23 15.47 20.77
CA ALA A 387 10.90 16.25 21.79
C ALA A 387 12.36 15.83 22.01
N SER A 388 12.63 14.52 21.98
CA SER A 388 13.99 13.97 22.16
C SER A 388 14.94 14.36 21.02
N LEU A 389 14.42 14.49 19.80
CA LEU A 389 15.22 14.81 18.61
C LEU A 389 15.27 16.31 18.27
N PHE A 390 14.21 17.05 18.53
CA PHE A 390 14.07 18.45 18.09
C PHE A 390 13.78 19.42 19.22
N GLY A 391 13.70 18.93 20.45
CA GLY A 391 13.47 19.74 21.63
C GLY A 391 11.99 20.02 21.94
N THR A 392 11.76 20.53 23.14
CA THR A 392 10.40 20.80 23.67
C THR A 392 9.62 21.85 22.86
N ASN A 393 10.31 22.76 22.18
CA ASN A 393 9.66 23.76 21.32
C ASN A 393 8.92 23.09 20.16
N ALA A 394 9.50 22.07 19.55
CA ALA A 394 8.85 21.30 18.48
C ALA A 394 7.62 20.54 19.02
N LYS A 395 7.76 19.84 20.16
CA LYS A 395 6.64 19.19 20.86
C LYS A 395 5.49 20.15 21.18
N ASN A 396 5.80 21.33 21.72
CA ASN A 396 4.81 22.33 22.13
C ASN A 396 4.12 23.01 20.94
N ALA A 397 4.72 22.96 19.75
CA ALA A 397 4.16 23.52 18.53
C ALA A 397 3.09 22.61 17.90
N ILE A 398 2.94 21.36 18.34
CA ILE A 398 1.95 20.41 17.82
C ILE A 398 0.53 20.93 18.14
N LYS A 399 -0.28 21.14 17.10
CA LYS A 399 -1.65 21.65 17.20
C LYS A 399 -2.72 20.57 17.14
N ARG A 400 -2.56 19.65 16.19
CA ARG A 400 -3.47 18.53 15.95
C ARG A 400 -2.65 17.26 15.77
N SER A 401 -3.26 16.14 16.08
CA SER A 401 -2.63 14.82 15.93
C SER A 401 -3.68 13.77 15.59
N PHE A 402 -3.25 12.74 14.90
CA PHE A 402 -4.06 11.59 14.54
C PHE A 402 -3.12 10.39 14.36
N ALA A 403 -3.55 9.18 14.71
CA ALA A 403 -2.79 7.98 14.43
C ALA A 403 -3.66 6.91 13.77
N THR A 404 -3.09 6.25 12.75
CA THR A 404 -3.71 5.08 12.14
C THR A 404 -3.51 3.84 13.02
N ARG A 405 -4.37 2.83 12.84
CA ARG A 405 -4.29 1.56 13.57
C ARG A 405 -4.70 0.43 12.65
N TRP A 406 -3.86 0.15 11.64
CA TRP A 406 -4.17 -0.83 10.59
C TRP A 406 -4.31 -2.26 11.09
N ASN A 407 -3.66 -2.59 12.21
CA ASN A 407 -3.81 -3.91 12.84
C ASN A 407 -5.23 -4.13 13.39
N GLU A 408 -5.91 -3.05 13.78
CA GLU A 408 -7.25 -3.06 14.36
C GLU A 408 -8.36 -2.91 13.30
N ASP A 409 -8.02 -2.54 12.06
CA ASP A 409 -9.01 -2.48 10.97
C ASP A 409 -9.51 -3.91 10.66
N PRO A 410 -10.81 -4.21 10.89
CA PRO A 410 -11.35 -5.56 10.79
C PRO A 410 -11.33 -6.14 9.37
N PHE A 411 -11.14 -5.30 8.35
CA PHE A 411 -11.11 -5.67 6.94
C PHE A 411 -9.71 -5.69 6.35
N VAL A 412 -8.68 -5.37 7.16
CA VAL A 412 -7.27 -5.31 6.74
C VAL A 412 -6.37 -6.17 7.62
N LEU A 413 -6.35 -5.93 8.94
CA LEU A 413 -5.59 -6.66 9.98
C LEU A 413 -4.06 -6.56 9.82
N GLY A 414 -3.53 -5.41 9.42
CA GLY A 414 -2.09 -5.16 9.32
C GLY A 414 -1.68 -4.33 8.11
N ALA A 415 -0.38 -4.32 7.79
CA ALA A 415 0.20 -3.46 6.74
C ALA A 415 0.63 -4.25 5.49
N MET A 416 1.91 -4.65 5.40
CA MET A 416 2.48 -5.32 4.23
C MET A 416 2.66 -6.82 4.47
N SER A 417 2.44 -7.65 3.43
CA SER A 417 2.70 -9.09 3.51
C SER A 417 4.18 -9.36 3.34
N VAL A 418 4.76 -10.15 4.25
CA VAL A 418 6.17 -10.54 4.17
C VAL A 418 6.28 -12.02 4.49
N ALA A 419 7.04 -12.76 3.68
CA ALA A 419 7.25 -14.18 3.92
C ALA A 419 8.08 -14.41 5.18
N VAL A 420 7.65 -15.38 6.00
CA VAL A 420 8.45 -15.87 7.11
C VAL A 420 9.63 -16.71 6.57
N PRO A 421 10.73 -16.87 7.34
CA PRO A 421 11.86 -17.70 6.93
C PRO A 421 11.44 -19.11 6.52
N GLY A 422 12.00 -19.62 5.43
CA GLY A 422 11.66 -20.94 4.85
C GLY A 422 10.42 -20.94 3.95
N SER A 423 9.78 -19.80 3.71
CA SER A 423 8.50 -19.72 2.97
C SER A 423 8.56 -18.80 1.74
N ALA A 424 9.73 -18.63 1.15
CA ALA A 424 9.91 -17.73 -0.01
C ALA A 424 9.06 -18.10 -1.25
N ASP A 425 8.56 -19.34 -1.35
CA ASP A 425 7.68 -19.79 -2.43
C ASP A 425 6.18 -19.69 -2.10
N ALA A 426 5.82 -19.24 -0.90
CA ALA A 426 4.43 -19.12 -0.46
C ALA A 426 3.58 -18.24 -1.42
N ARG A 427 4.17 -17.21 -2.04
CA ARG A 427 3.47 -16.34 -3.01
C ARG A 427 3.00 -17.10 -4.25
N LYS A 428 3.83 -18.02 -4.77
CA LYS A 428 3.49 -18.86 -5.92
C LYS A 428 2.38 -19.85 -5.58
N ILE A 429 2.49 -20.48 -4.41
CA ILE A 429 1.45 -21.41 -3.92
C ILE A 429 0.11 -20.70 -3.77
N LEU A 430 0.11 -19.49 -3.20
CA LEU A 430 -1.11 -18.74 -2.98
C LEU A 430 -1.74 -18.22 -4.29
N ALA A 431 -0.95 -18.02 -5.34
CA ALA A 431 -1.42 -17.56 -6.65
C ALA A 431 -2.15 -18.66 -7.46
N GLU A 432 -2.12 -19.92 -7.04
CA GLU A 432 -2.83 -21.01 -7.72
C GLU A 432 -4.36 -20.85 -7.55
N PRO A 433 -5.15 -20.96 -8.64
CA PRO A 433 -6.59 -20.81 -8.56
C PRO A 433 -7.28 -22.00 -7.88
N PHE A 434 -8.39 -21.75 -7.17
CA PHE A 434 -9.23 -22.77 -6.59
C PHE A 434 -10.19 -23.32 -7.67
N ALA A 435 -9.99 -24.55 -8.05
CA ALA A 435 -10.79 -25.26 -9.06
C ALA A 435 -11.01 -24.48 -10.37
N GLY A 436 -10.12 -23.56 -10.75
CA GLY A 436 -10.26 -22.70 -11.92
C GLY A 436 -11.47 -21.74 -11.85
N ARG A 437 -12.02 -21.48 -10.67
CA ARG A 437 -13.20 -20.64 -10.45
C ARG A 437 -12.96 -19.44 -9.55
N VAL A 438 -12.13 -19.62 -8.53
CA VAL A 438 -11.80 -18.57 -7.57
C VAL A 438 -10.30 -18.30 -7.63
N TRP A 439 -9.95 -17.07 -7.82
CA TRP A 439 -8.56 -16.58 -7.86
C TRP A 439 -8.32 -15.63 -6.70
N LEU A 440 -7.12 -15.63 -6.20
CA LEU A 440 -6.65 -14.60 -5.29
C LEU A 440 -5.85 -13.54 -6.07
N ALA A 441 -5.93 -12.29 -5.64
CA ALA A 441 -5.08 -11.20 -6.13
C ALA A 441 -4.75 -10.23 -4.98
N GLY A 442 -3.66 -9.52 -5.10
CA GLY A 442 -3.21 -8.56 -4.09
C GLY A 442 -1.68 -8.45 -4.08
N GLU A 443 -1.17 -7.53 -3.26
CA GLU A 443 0.28 -7.33 -3.14
C GLU A 443 1.00 -8.58 -2.65
N ALA A 444 0.35 -9.41 -1.82
CA ALA A 444 0.90 -10.63 -1.28
C ALA A 444 1.27 -11.68 -2.36
N LEU A 445 0.65 -11.60 -3.55
CA LEU A 445 0.86 -12.53 -4.64
C LEU A 445 1.88 -12.04 -5.67
N HIS A 446 2.47 -10.86 -5.47
CA HIS A 446 3.49 -10.34 -6.37
C HIS A 446 4.88 -10.76 -5.89
N GLU A 447 5.67 -11.41 -6.74
CA GLU A 447 6.94 -12.04 -6.34
C GLU A 447 8.05 -11.03 -5.99
N THR A 448 8.02 -9.84 -6.58
CA THR A 448 9.08 -8.84 -6.43
C THR A 448 8.58 -7.48 -5.94
N GLN A 449 7.31 -7.14 -6.17
CA GLN A 449 6.70 -5.87 -5.73
C GLN A 449 5.64 -6.09 -4.65
N TRP A 450 5.80 -7.12 -3.83
CA TRP A 450 4.95 -7.33 -2.67
C TRP A 450 5.04 -6.12 -1.70
N GLY A 451 4.02 -5.95 -0.90
CA GLY A 451 3.93 -4.79 0.00
C GLY A 451 3.70 -3.44 -0.70
N THR A 452 3.47 -3.42 -2.02
CA THR A 452 3.30 -2.17 -2.77
C THR A 452 1.93 -2.08 -3.45
N VAL A 453 1.46 -0.84 -3.64
CA VAL A 453 0.22 -0.57 -4.39
C VAL A 453 0.36 -0.99 -5.85
N ASN A 454 1.55 -0.77 -6.44
CA ASN A 454 1.84 -1.16 -7.82
C ASN A 454 1.80 -2.69 -7.99
N GLY A 455 2.42 -3.45 -7.07
CA GLY A 455 2.33 -4.91 -7.09
C GLY A 455 0.91 -5.44 -6.90
N ALA A 456 0.10 -4.77 -6.05
CA ALA A 456 -1.32 -5.09 -5.92
C ALA A 456 -2.07 -4.84 -7.24
N TRP A 457 -1.83 -3.70 -7.90
CA TRP A 457 -2.43 -3.35 -9.18
C TRP A 457 -2.09 -4.37 -10.27
N GLU A 458 -0.81 -4.66 -10.47
CA GLU A 458 -0.35 -5.64 -11.46
C GLU A 458 -0.90 -7.05 -11.18
N SER A 459 -0.94 -7.46 -9.91
CA SER A 459 -1.55 -8.72 -9.50
C SER A 459 -3.03 -8.77 -9.88
N GLY A 460 -3.78 -7.70 -9.65
CA GLY A 460 -5.20 -7.59 -10.01
C GLY A 460 -5.43 -7.72 -11.52
N GLN A 461 -4.64 -7.01 -12.33
CA GLN A 461 -4.74 -7.09 -13.80
C GLN A 461 -4.42 -8.50 -14.31
N ARG A 462 -3.31 -9.08 -13.86
CA ARG A 462 -2.88 -10.43 -14.25
C ARG A 462 -3.93 -11.49 -13.89
N THR A 463 -4.50 -11.38 -12.69
CA THR A 463 -5.55 -12.31 -12.24
C THR A 463 -6.84 -12.16 -13.04
N ALA A 464 -7.24 -10.92 -13.36
CA ALA A 464 -8.40 -10.67 -14.21
C ALA A 464 -8.21 -11.27 -15.62
N GLU A 465 -7.01 -11.19 -16.19
CA GLU A 465 -6.70 -11.82 -17.46
C GLU A 465 -6.79 -13.34 -17.42
N ALA A 466 -6.29 -13.95 -16.32
CA ALA A 466 -6.42 -15.39 -16.12
C ALA A 466 -7.89 -15.82 -16.06
N ALA A 467 -8.72 -15.09 -15.29
CA ALA A 467 -10.15 -15.34 -15.21
C ALA A 467 -10.85 -15.16 -16.59
N LEU A 468 -10.50 -14.11 -17.35
CA LEU A 468 -11.05 -13.87 -18.69
C LEU A 468 -10.67 -14.97 -19.69
N ARG A 469 -9.45 -15.50 -19.63
CA ARG A 469 -9.03 -16.66 -20.46
C ARG A 469 -9.86 -17.89 -20.13
N GLN A 470 -10.05 -18.18 -18.85
CA GLN A 470 -10.87 -19.30 -18.40
C GLN A 470 -12.35 -19.16 -18.84
N LEU A 471 -12.85 -17.94 -18.93
CA LEU A 471 -14.19 -17.63 -19.41
C LEU A 471 -14.30 -17.65 -20.96
N GLY A 472 -13.21 -17.88 -21.69
CA GLY A 472 -13.16 -17.82 -23.16
C GLY A 472 -13.28 -16.40 -23.72
N ALA A 473 -13.05 -15.37 -22.90
CA ALA A 473 -13.16 -13.97 -23.27
C ALA A 473 -11.84 -13.36 -23.81
N LEU A 474 -10.73 -14.04 -23.58
CA LEU A 474 -9.41 -13.73 -24.16
C LEU A 474 -8.83 -15.01 -24.76
N LYS A 475 -8.16 -14.87 -25.91
CA LYS A 475 -7.34 -15.96 -26.45
C LYS A 475 -6.17 -16.26 -25.51
N ALA A 476 -5.73 -17.51 -25.49
CA ALA A 476 -4.46 -17.86 -24.89
C ALA A 476 -3.34 -17.04 -25.56
N PRO A 477 -2.25 -16.67 -24.82
CA PRO A 477 -1.06 -16.17 -25.49
C PRO A 477 -0.68 -17.18 -26.58
N GLU A 478 -0.44 -16.71 -27.79
CA GLU A 478 0.17 -17.57 -28.79
C GLU A 478 1.54 -17.96 -28.20
N ASP A 479 1.76 -19.26 -27.97
CA ASP A 479 3.09 -19.74 -27.61
C ASP A 479 4.03 -19.22 -28.68
N GLU A 480 4.96 -18.34 -28.34
CA GLU A 480 6.10 -18.00 -29.18
C GLU A 480 6.81 -19.32 -29.45
N LYS A 481 6.58 -19.90 -30.61
CA LYS A 481 7.28 -21.08 -31.06
C LYS A 481 8.77 -20.77 -30.99
N PRO A 482 9.57 -21.51 -30.24
CA PRO A 482 11.01 -21.30 -30.22
C PRO A 482 11.55 -21.67 -31.61
N GLY A 483 11.84 -20.65 -32.43
CA GLY A 483 12.53 -20.89 -33.70
C GLY A 483 12.00 -20.14 -34.92
N GLN A 484 12.11 -18.82 -34.95
CA GLN A 484 12.36 -18.10 -36.20
C GLN A 484 13.29 -16.91 -35.94
N ARG A 485 14.55 -17.17 -35.62
CA ARG A 485 15.62 -16.21 -35.86
C ARG A 485 15.76 -16.07 -37.37
N SER A 486 15.22 -14.98 -37.94
CA SER A 486 15.41 -14.63 -39.33
C SER A 486 16.91 -14.44 -39.60
N ARG A 487 17.48 -15.37 -40.35
CA ARG A 487 18.77 -15.17 -41.01
C ARG A 487 18.63 -14.05 -42.03
N LYS A 488 18.86 -12.79 -41.63
CA LYS A 488 19.20 -11.76 -42.60
C LYS A 488 20.59 -12.03 -43.10
N ARG A 489 20.69 -12.63 -44.32
CA ARG A 489 21.91 -12.69 -45.10
C ARG A 489 22.24 -11.25 -45.53
N HIS A 490 23.45 -10.84 -45.19
CA HIS A 490 24.12 -9.73 -45.85
C HIS A 490 24.36 -10.15 -47.34
N ARG A 491 23.92 -9.33 -48.21
CA ARG A 491 24.53 -9.12 -49.55
C ARG A 491 24.85 -7.64 -49.68
#